data_ec061912e3c00f283212fa2978e17625
#
_entry.id   ec061912e3c00f283212fa2978e17625
#
_cell.length_a   1.000
_cell.length_b   1.000
_cell.length_c   1.000
_cell.angle_alpha   90.00
_cell.angle_beta   90.00
_cell.angle_gamma   90.00
#
_symmetry.space_group_name_H-M   'P 1'
#
loop_
_entity.id
_entity.type
_entity.pdbx_description
1 polymer ?
#
loop_
_entity_poly.entity_id
_entity_poly.type
_entity_poly.pdbx_seq_one_letter_code
_entity_poly.pdbx_strand_id
1 'polypeptide(L)'
;MNTGFIDWELGRTAYSIFGDLDSAKVPLVTLHGGPGFLGKGMTTVARYAESAGRPAIIYDQLGCGKSTAHKEKSPDFWQIEIFVREFNELINQLGIAENFALIGHSWGGLLAAEIAITQPKGLKALILSS
;
A
#
# COMPACT_ATOMS: atom_id res chain seq x y z
N MET A 1 9.83 9.50 -10.13
CA MET A 1 9.09 8.31 -9.69
C MET A 1 9.98 7.08 -9.79
N ASN A 2 10.13 6.35 -8.70
CA ASN A 2 10.89 5.10 -8.67
C ASN A 2 9.95 3.92 -8.56
N THR A 3 10.09 2.94 -9.45
CA THR A 3 9.30 1.72 -9.43
C THR A 3 10.16 0.54 -8.99
N GLY A 4 9.54 -0.44 -8.38
CA GLY A 4 10.22 -1.65 -7.94
C GLY A 4 9.27 -2.74 -7.55
N PHE A 5 9.83 -3.81 -7.01
CA PHE A 5 9.09 -4.95 -6.50
C PHE A 5 9.65 -5.34 -5.14
N ILE A 6 8.76 -5.78 -4.27
CA ILE A 6 9.19 -6.57 -3.10
C ILE A 6 8.89 -8.04 -3.36
N ASP A 7 9.75 -8.91 -2.90
CA ASP A 7 9.48 -10.36 -2.88
C ASP A 7 9.16 -10.77 -1.45
N TRP A 8 8.14 -11.62 -1.29
CA TRP A 8 7.71 -12.09 0.01
C TRP A 8 7.05 -13.47 -0.11
N GLU A 9 6.59 -14.03 0.99
CA GLU A 9 6.13 -15.43 1.06
C GLU A 9 5.12 -15.79 -0.04
N LEU A 10 4.16 -14.90 -0.35
CA LEU A 10 3.09 -15.19 -1.30
C LEU A 10 3.34 -14.63 -2.69
N GLY A 11 4.55 -14.14 -2.98
CA GLY A 11 4.91 -13.72 -4.32
C GLY A 11 5.61 -12.37 -4.36
N ARG A 12 5.28 -11.61 -5.38
CA ARG A 12 5.93 -10.33 -5.68
C ARG A 12 4.87 -9.23 -5.73
N THR A 13 5.17 -8.11 -5.09
CA THR A 13 4.29 -6.95 -5.09
C THR A 13 4.98 -5.77 -5.76
N ALA A 14 4.32 -5.20 -6.77
CA ALA A 14 4.82 -4.06 -7.53
C ALA A 14 4.46 -2.75 -6.82
N TYR A 15 5.42 -1.82 -6.74
CA TYR A 15 5.17 -0.51 -6.15
C TYR A 15 5.80 0.61 -6.96
N SER A 16 5.35 1.84 -6.70
CA SER A 16 5.96 3.06 -7.21
C SER A 16 6.06 4.07 -6.09
N ILE A 17 7.22 4.74 -6.02
CA ILE A 17 7.49 5.79 -5.03
C ILE A 17 7.49 7.13 -5.74
N PHE A 18 6.71 8.06 -5.24
CA PHE A 18 6.66 9.46 -5.66
C PHE A 18 7.37 10.29 -4.61
N GLY A 19 8.37 11.07 -5.03
CA GLY A 19 9.18 11.85 -4.10
C GLY A 19 10.30 11.05 -3.46
N ASP A 20 10.85 11.59 -2.38
CA ASP A 20 12.04 11.08 -1.71
C ASP A 20 11.67 10.53 -0.33
N LEU A 21 11.85 9.21 -0.14
CA LEU A 21 11.59 8.55 1.15
C LEU A 21 12.53 9.01 2.27
N ASP A 22 13.70 9.56 1.90
CA ASP A 22 14.64 10.10 2.87
C ASP A 22 14.27 11.51 3.37
N SER A 23 13.18 12.07 2.84
CA SER A 23 12.69 13.37 3.28
C SER A 23 12.22 13.29 4.74
N ALA A 24 12.21 14.45 5.42
CA ALA A 24 11.76 14.54 6.80
C ALA A 24 10.24 14.36 6.97
N LYS A 25 9.48 14.42 5.87
CA LYS A 25 8.01 14.29 5.93
C LYS A 25 7.58 12.83 5.97
N VAL A 26 6.53 12.57 6.74
CA VAL A 26 5.95 11.24 6.86
C VAL A 26 5.49 10.74 5.49
N PRO A 27 5.97 9.58 5.00
CA PRO A 27 5.51 9.03 3.73
C PRO A 27 4.04 8.60 3.80
N LEU A 28 3.32 8.81 2.71
CA LEU A 28 1.93 8.41 2.56
C LEU A 28 1.85 7.11 1.76
N VAL A 29 1.32 6.05 2.37
CA VAL A 29 1.05 4.79 1.67
C VAL A 29 -0.41 4.78 1.26
N THR A 30 -0.68 4.44 0.00
CA THR A 30 -2.04 4.45 -0.54
C THR A 30 -2.53 3.03 -0.79
N LEU A 31 -3.78 2.77 -0.42
CA LEU A 31 -4.45 1.49 -0.62
C LEU A 31 -5.59 1.68 -1.62
N HIS A 32 -5.43 1.10 -2.81
CA HIS A 32 -6.44 1.22 -3.87
C HIS A 32 -7.69 0.40 -3.58
N GLY A 33 -8.76 0.72 -4.29
CA GLY A 33 -10.04 0.03 -4.16
C GLY A 33 -10.11 -1.30 -4.91
N GLY A 34 -11.26 -1.86 -4.93
CA GLY A 34 -11.59 -3.15 -5.56
C GLY A 34 -12.28 -4.05 -4.55
N PRO A 35 -11.69 -5.20 -4.18
CA PRO A 35 -10.37 -5.70 -4.60
C PRO A 35 -10.28 -5.90 -6.12
N GLY A 36 -9.07 -5.79 -6.65
CA GLY A 36 -8.82 -6.03 -8.07
C GLY A 36 -8.59 -4.78 -8.92
N PHE A 37 -8.66 -3.58 -8.33
CA PHE A 37 -8.25 -2.37 -9.03
C PHE A 37 -6.72 -2.27 -9.00
N LEU A 38 -6.17 -1.17 -9.50
CA LEU A 38 -4.73 -1.01 -9.63
C LEU A 38 -4.23 0.13 -8.77
N GLY A 39 -2.99 0.00 -8.30
CA GLY A 39 -2.32 1.07 -7.56
C GLY A 39 -2.35 2.39 -8.31
N LYS A 40 -2.28 2.36 -9.64
CA LYS A 40 -2.33 3.59 -10.46
C LYS A 40 -3.60 4.40 -10.25
N GLY A 41 -4.68 3.81 -9.72
CA GLY A 41 -5.87 4.55 -9.34
C GLY A 41 -5.62 5.58 -8.25
N MET A 42 -4.53 5.42 -7.50
CA MET A 42 -4.13 6.35 -6.44
C MET A 42 -3.06 7.36 -6.91
N THR A 43 -2.73 7.39 -8.20
CA THR A 43 -1.66 8.25 -8.73
C THR A 43 -1.92 9.73 -8.47
N THR A 44 -3.16 10.18 -8.62
CA THR A 44 -3.50 11.59 -8.37
C THR A 44 -3.21 11.99 -6.92
N VAL A 45 -3.58 11.13 -5.98
CA VAL A 45 -3.30 11.34 -4.55
C VAL A 45 -1.80 11.38 -4.30
N ALA A 46 -1.06 10.44 -4.89
CA ALA A 46 0.40 10.36 -4.72
C ALA A 46 1.10 11.60 -5.28
N ARG A 47 0.68 12.07 -6.47
CA ARG A 47 1.25 13.28 -7.08
C ARG A 47 0.92 14.53 -6.27
N TYR A 48 -0.26 14.58 -5.69
CA TYR A 48 -0.62 15.71 -4.83
C TYR A 48 0.26 15.75 -3.58
N ALA A 49 0.48 14.61 -2.95
CA ALA A 49 1.36 14.51 -1.79
C ALA A 49 2.80 14.92 -2.18
N GLU A 50 3.30 14.43 -3.32
CA GLU A 50 4.62 14.77 -3.84
C GLU A 50 4.77 16.28 -4.05
N SER A 51 3.76 16.93 -4.62
CA SER A 51 3.77 18.38 -4.86
C SER A 51 3.87 19.18 -3.55
N ALA A 52 3.41 18.60 -2.45
CA ALA A 52 3.54 19.18 -1.11
C ALA A 52 4.84 18.77 -0.40
N GLY A 53 5.76 18.10 -1.12
CA GLY A 53 7.03 17.64 -0.57
C GLY A 53 6.92 16.38 0.28
N ARG A 54 5.80 15.69 0.23
CA ARG A 54 5.56 14.45 0.98
C ARG A 54 5.73 13.25 0.05
N PRO A 55 6.63 12.31 0.35
CA PRO A 55 6.75 11.11 -0.46
C PRO A 55 5.48 10.27 -0.34
N ALA A 56 5.12 9.59 -1.42
CA ALA A 56 3.95 8.72 -1.45
C ALA A 56 4.25 7.43 -2.17
N ILE A 57 3.62 6.36 -1.73
CA ILE A 57 3.79 5.03 -2.30
C ILE A 57 2.43 4.57 -2.82
N ILE A 58 2.39 4.14 -4.09
CA ILE A 58 1.28 3.36 -4.63
C ILE A 58 1.80 1.95 -4.88
N TYR A 59 0.94 0.95 -4.76
CA TYR A 59 1.32 -0.42 -5.09
C TYR A 59 0.12 -1.19 -5.62
N ASP A 60 0.38 -2.21 -6.42
CA ASP A 60 -0.64 -3.14 -6.87
C ASP A 60 -0.75 -4.23 -5.81
N GLN A 61 -1.91 -4.32 -5.16
CA GLN A 61 -2.15 -5.39 -4.19
C GLN A 61 -2.08 -6.76 -4.85
N LEU A 62 -1.75 -7.78 -4.08
CA LEU A 62 -1.65 -9.16 -4.57
C LEU A 62 -2.89 -9.51 -5.39
N GLY A 63 -2.69 -10.17 -6.51
CA GLY A 63 -3.76 -10.50 -7.44
C GLY A 63 -4.05 -9.43 -8.47
N CYS A 64 -3.41 -8.27 -8.41
CA CYS A 64 -3.68 -7.11 -9.27
C CYS A 64 -2.45 -6.68 -10.05
N GLY A 65 -2.69 -6.09 -11.21
CA GLY A 65 -1.69 -5.38 -11.99
C GLY A 65 -0.41 -6.18 -12.23
N LYS A 66 0.71 -5.61 -11.82
CA LYS A 66 2.03 -6.22 -12.01
C LYS A 66 2.45 -7.12 -10.84
N SER A 67 1.64 -7.18 -9.78
CA SER A 67 1.89 -8.10 -8.67
C SER A 67 1.48 -9.52 -9.04
N THR A 68 1.95 -10.50 -8.26
CA THR A 68 1.62 -11.92 -8.51
C THR A 68 0.12 -12.13 -8.50
N ALA A 69 -0.41 -12.79 -9.54
CA ALA A 69 -1.86 -12.90 -9.75
C ALA A 69 -2.53 -14.00 -8.93
N HIS A 70 -1.89 -15.15 -8.74
CA HIS A 70 -2.48 -16.32 -8.05
C HIS A 70 -3.82 -16.76 -8.64
N LYS A 71 -3.91 -16.81 -9.95
CA LYS A 71 -5.15 -17.17 -10.68
C LYS A 71 -5.65 -18.57 -10.35
N GLU A 72 -4.75 -19.45 -9.92
CA GLU A 72 -5.03 -20.85 -9.59
C GLU A 72 -5.66 -21.02 -8.20
N LYS A 73 -5.67 -19.97 -7.38
CA LYS A 73 -6.17 -20.07 -6.01
C LYS A 73 -7.70 -19.99 -5.96
N SER A 74 -8.29 -20.77 -5.06
CA SER A 74 -9.72 -20.73 -4.79
C SER A 74 -10.12 -19.46 -4.05
N PRO A 75 -11.42 -19.09 -4.02
CA PRO A 75 -11.85 -17.90 -3.27
C PRO A 75 -11.45 -17.92 -1.79
N ASP A 76 -11.32 -19.09 -1.17
CA ASP A 76 -10.95 -19.22 0.23
C ASP A 76 -9.53 -18.72 0.54
N PHE A 77 -8.67 -18.66 -0.46
CA PHE A 77 -7.33 -18.12 -0.33
C PHE A 77 -7.35 -16.61 0.00
N TRP A 78 -8.34 -15.88 -0.56
CA TRP A 78 -8.37 -14.42 -0.55
C TRP A 78 -8.97 -13.89 0.75
N GLN A 79 -8.20 -14.00 1.85
CA GLN A 79 -8.57 -13.45 3.15
C GLN A 79 -7.92 -12.09 3.34
N ILE A 80 -8.55 -11.19 4.10
CA ILE A 80 -8.03 -9.84 4.32
C ILE A 80 -6.65 -9.86 5.00
N GLU A 81 -6.37 -10.88 5.79
CA GLU A 81 -5.09 -11.07 6.48
C GLU A 81 -3.91 -11.14 5.51
N ILE A 82 -4.11 -11.69 4.30
CA ILE A 82 -3.08 -11.73 3.27
C ILE A 82 -2.66 -10.32 2.89
N PHE A 83 -3.63 -9.43 2.71
CA PHE A 83 -3.37 -8.04 2.31
C PHE A 83 -2.75 -7.23 3.44
N VAL A 84 -3.09 -7.53 4.70
CA VAL A 84 -2.43 -6.93 5.85
C VAL A 84 -0.96 -7.38 5.92
N ARG A 85 -0.69 -8.66 5.68
CA ARG A 85 0.68 -9.20 5.63
C ARG A 85 1.48 -8.56 4.49
N GLU A 86 0.88 -8.45 3.31
CA GLU A 86 1.50 -7.80 2.15
C GLU A 86 1.90 -6.35 2.49
N PHE A 87 0.98 -5.61 3.07
CA PHE A 87 1.24 -4.24 3.51
C PHE A 87 2.41 -4.17 4.49
N ASN A 88 2.43 -5.04 5.50
CA ASN A 88 3.52 -5.08 6.47
C ASN A 88 4.87 -5.39 5.81
N GLU A 89 4.89 -6.32 4.87
CA GLU A 89 6.11 -6.62 4.11
C GLU A 89 6.58 -5.41 3.31
N LEU A 90 5.65 -4.71 2.67
CA LEU A 90 5.97 -3.54 1.88
C LEU A 90 6.63 -2.45 2.72
N ILE A 91 6.01 -2.06 3.84
CA ILE A 91 6.55 -0.98 4.68
C ILE A 91 7.86 -1.38 5.36
N ASN A 92 8.02 -2.67 5.71
CA ASN A 92 9.27 -3.17 6.29
C ASN A 92 10.40 -3.12 5.28
N GLN A 93 10.17 -3.62 4.06
CA GLN A 93 11.20 -3.65 3.02
C GLN A 93 11.55 -2.27 2.49
N LEU A 94 10.59 -1.34 2.49
CA LEU A 94 10.85 0.06 2.13
C LEU A 94 11.46 0.88 3.27
N GLY A 95 11.58 0.31 4.46
CA GLY A 95 12.21 0.98 5.60
C GLY A 95 11.37 2.07 6.23
N ILE A 96 10.05 2.02 6.10
CA ILE A 96 9.15 3.06 6.61
C ILE A 96 8.20 2.57 7.70
N ALA A 97 8.40 1.37 8.23
CA ALA A 97 7.49 0.76 9.20
C ALA A 97 7.34 1.57 10.49
N GLU A 98 8.35 2.39 10.83
CA GLU A 98 8.34 3.19 12.06
C GLU A 98 7.70 4.58 11.87
N ASN A 99 7.37 4.96 10.63
CA ASN A 99 6.86 6.31 10.35
C ASN A 99 6.15 6.35 9.00
N PHE A 100 4.83 6.26 9.01
CA PHE A 100 4.03 6.33 7.80
C PHE A 100 2.63 6.87 8.08
N ALA A 101 1.99 7.41 7.05
CA ALA A 101 0.57 7.73 7.04
C ALA A 101 -0.11 6.82 6.01
N LEU A 102 -1.41 6.62 6.16
CA LEU A 102 -2.16 5.67 5.37
C LEU A 102 -3.43 6.32 4.83
N ILE A 103 -3.68 6.14 3.54
CA ILE A 103 -4.96 6.49 2.93
C ILE A 103 -5.50 5.29 2.18
N GLY A 104 -6.75 4.92 2.47
CA GLY A 104 -7.44 3.84 1.79
C GLY A 104 -8.73 4.32 1.16
N HIS A 105 -8.98 3.88 -0.08
CA HIS A 105 -10.19 4.21 -0.83
C HIS A 105 -11.04 2.96 -1.06
N SER A 106 -12.35 3.03 -0.74
CA SER A 106 -13.29 1.93 -0.93
C SER A 106 -12.81 0.65 -0.21
N TRP A 107 -12.58 -0.47 -0.92
CA TRP A 107 -11.95 -1.67 -0.37
C TRP A 107 -10.65 -1.34 0.37
N GLY A 108 -9.83 -0.44 -0.20
CA GLY A 108 -8.60 0.02 0.45
C GLY A 108 -8.88 0.71 1.78
N GLY A 109 -10.04 1.35 1.93
CA GLY A 109 -10.46 1.92 3.21
C GLY A 109 -10.73 0.85 4.26
N LEU A 110 -11.39 -0.26 3.87
CA LEU A 110 -11.58 -1.40 4.76
C LEU A 110 -10.23 -2.01 5.17
N LEU A 111 -9.34 -2.20 4.21
CA LEU A 111 -8.00 -2.71 4.48
C LEU A 111 -7.22 -1.78 5.41
N ALA A 112 -7.32 -0.47 5.20
CA ALA A 112 -6.68 0.52 6.07
C ALA A 112 -7.19 0.43 7.51
N ALA A 113 -8.50 0.23 7.69
CA ALA A 113 -9.09 0.04 9.02
C ALA A 113 -8.57 -1.23 9.69
N GLU A 114 -8.48 -2.34 8.95
CA GLU A 114 -7.93 -3.59 9.48
C GLU A 114 -6.46 -3.44 9.90
N ILE A 115 -5.67 -2.72 9.12
CA ILE A 115 -4.29 -2.41 9.48
C ILE A 115 -4.25 -1.57 10.77
N ALA A 116 -5.09 -0.53 10.87
CA ALA A 116 -5.12 0.37 12.02
C ALA A 116 -5.53 -0.35 13.31
N ILE A 117 -6.43 -1.34 13.22
CA ILE A 117 -6.86 -2.15 14.37
C ILE A 117 -5.66 -2.89 15.00
N THR A 118 -4.66 -3.27 14.21
CA THR A 118 -3.44 -3.90 14.74
C THR A 118 -2.54 -2.94 15.50
N GLN A 119 -2.86 -1.65 15.51
CA GLN A 119 -2.13 -0.60 16.23
C GLN A 119 -0.64 -0.55 15.89
N PRO A 120 -0.26 -0.46 14.58
CA PRO A 120 1.14 -0.39 14.22
C PRO A 120 1.78 0.89 14.77
N LYS A 121 2.95 0.75 15.38
CA LYS A 121 3.64 1.87 16.07
C LYS A 121 3.96 3.03 15.14
N GLY A 122 4.24 2.73 13.87
CA GLY A 122 4.65 3.74 12.90
C GLY A 122 3.50 4.52 12.27
N LEU A 123 2.24 4.12 12.50
CA LEU A 123 1.09 4.80 11.89
C LEU A 123 0.85 6.17 12.54
N LYS A 124 1.04 7.24 11.78
CA LYS A 124 0.94 8.62 12.25
C LYS A 124 -0.39 9.28 11.90
N ALA A 125 -1.01 8.86 10.79
CA ALA A 125 -2.28 9.41 10.34
C ALA A 125 -3.01 8.40 9.47
N LEU A 126 -4.33 8.45 9.49
CA LEU A 126 -5.20 7.54 8.73
C LEU A 126 -6.29 8.36 8.05
N ILE A 127 -6.46 8.16 6.74
CA ILE A 127 -7.55 8.75 5.97
C ILE A 127 -8.35 7.61 5.34
N LEU A 128 -9.64 7.60 5.60
CA LEU A 128 -10.57 6.65 5.01
C LEU A 128 -11.46 7.38 4.02
N SER A 129 -11.43 6.92 2.77
CA SER A 129 -12.21 7.49 1.67
C SER A 129 -13.18 6.42 1.14
N SER A 130 -14.42 6.79 1.00
CA SER A 130 -15.45 5.87 0.49
C SER A 130 -15.70 6.00 -1.00
#